data_13063bfd55ea0b34f3097a900f0187ed
#
_entry.id   13063bfd55ea0b34f3097a900f0187ed
#
_cell.length_a   1.000
_cell.length_b   1.000
_cell.length_c   1.000
_cell.angle_alpha   90.00
_cell.angle_beta   90.00
_cell.angle_gamma   90.00
#
_symmetry.space_group_name_H-M   'P 1'
#
loop_
_entity.id
_entity.type
_entity.pdbx_description
1 polymer ?
#
loop_
_entity_poly.entity_id
_entity_poly.type
_entity_poly.pdbx_seq_one_letter_code
_entity_poly.pdbx_strand_id
1 'polypeptide(L)'
;METSNILDFETRTFYKTITIGRGRRQQLVNSSGRFCVAFRMEGTRSQLCYRIWKELIPDAVQRYKMIGERISRTQLEYFSGFRYVPSALRMKCDGSILPGIVMEWIEGKKLDAFMTEEWATLSDVQRLTFIRDFYYMCHLLRKNGIAHGDLSCMNILVTPERDIRLVDYDSLFVSEMGRNFYQTTGGAPAFQHPDRTNASYPMLTSLEDDNFSQLVIALSLWVAYFDPSVTQNYDDSNLLFLPGDISGETGSERLRNLKDSDGWKRAEKVATKFGHIPILMKGLESIQYSVNQVPSLLKFVNEEVIISADFYRLLDSADRNVSSMQPVPYCTACGQKFENDEFKFCTACGTKRHTYTVSSSFIPYRHEQSM
;
A
#
# COMPACT_ATOMS: atom_id res chain seq x y z
N MET A 1 5.36 -27.34 -13.20
CA MET A 1 5.78 -27.84 -11.86
C MET A 1 4.88 -28.98 -11.49
N GLU A 2 5.40 -30.19 -11.41
CA GLU A 2 4.63 -31.38 -10.99
C GLU A 2 4.68 -31.64 -9.49
N THR A 3 5.34 -30.80 -8.70
CA THR A 3 5.55 -31.09 -7.28
C THR A 3 4.60 -30.25 -6.42
N SER A 4 3.78 -30.96 -5.66
CA SER A 4 2.95 -30.39 -4.59
C SER A 4 3.76 -29.83 -3.43
N ASN A 5 5.10 -29.92 -3.46
CA ASN A 5 5.98 -29.49 -2.38
C ASN A 5 7.20 -28.75 -2.92
N ILE A 6 7.60 -27.68 -2.23
CA ILE A 6 8.85 -26.96 -2.45
C ILE A 6 9.75 -27.23 -1.25
N LEU A 7 11.00 -27.66 -1.52
CA LEU A 7 12.00 -27.86 -0.49
C LEU A 7 12.81 -26.58 -0.30
N ASP A 8 12.77 -26.05 0.89
CA ASP A 8 13.73 -25.05 1.35
C ASP A 8 15.04 -25.76 1.72
N PHE A 9 16.08 -25.55 0.92
CA PHE A 9 17.35 -26.25 1.09
C PHE A 9 18.13 -25.82 2.35
N GLU A 10 17.90 -24.60 2.85
CA GLU A 10 18.58 -24.12 4.06
C GLU A 10 17.99 -24.74 5.33
N THR A 11 16.65 -24.71 5.45
CA THR A 11 15.95 -25.24 6.62
C THR A 11 15.59 -26.71 6.48
N ARG A 12 15.76 -27.29 5.30
CA ARG A 12 15.28 -28.63 4.92
C ARG A 12 13.80 -28.83 5.17
N THR A 13 13.03 -27.75 5.07
CA THR A 13 11.59 -27.77 5.29
C THR A 13 10.88 -27.94 3.95
N PHE A 14 9.93 -28.87 3.90
CA PHE A 14 9.03 -29.01 2.76
C PHE A 14 7.81 -28.15 2.99
N TYR A 15 7.57 -27.23 2.03
CA TYR A 15 6.35 -26.43 2.01
C TYR A 15 5.37 -27.03 1.03
N LYS A 16 4.18 -27.37 1.48
CA LYS A 16 3.12 -27.89 0.61
C LYS A 16 2.41 -26.74 -0.08
N THR A 17 2.36 -26.79 -1.41
CA THR A 17 1.66 -25.80 -2.21
C THR A 17 0.16 -25.95 -2.09
N ILE A 18 -0.56 -24.83 -2.00
CA ILE A 18 -2.02 -24.81 -2.06
C ILE A 18 -2.45 -24.88 -3.53
N THR A 19 -3.41 -25.74 -3.81
CA THR A 19 -3.98 -25.92 -5.14
C THR A 19 -5.47 -25.65 -5.14
N ILE A 20 -5.97 -25.14 -6.26
CA ILE A 20 -7.40 -24.99 -6.55
C ILE A 20 -7.82 -25.94 -7.67
N GLY A 21 -9.08 -26.36 -7.64
CA GLY A 21 -9.62 -27.34 -8.59
C GLY A 21 -9.59 -28.78 -8.07
N ARG A 22 -10.03 -29.74 -8.89
CA ARG A 22 -10.11 -31.17 -8.54
C ARG A 22 -9.47 -32.05 -9.62
N GLY A 23 -8.81 -33.11 -9.17
CA GLY A 23 -8.23 -34.13 -10.04
C GLY A 23 -7.17 -33.56 -10.99
N ARG A 24 -7.24 -33.92 -12.29
CA ARG A 24 -6.28 -33.46 -13.32
C ARG A 24 -6.35 -31.95 -13.62
N ARG A 25 -7.34 -31.22 -13.11
CA ARG A 25 -7.51 -29.76 -13.25
C ARG A 25 -7.03 -28.98 -12.02
N GLN A 26 -6.25 -29.60 -11.15
CA GLN A 26 -5.62 -28.89 -10.05
C GLN A 26 -4.58 -27.91 -10.56
N GLN A 27 -4.66 -26.66 -10.10
CA GLN A 27 -3.69 -25.61 -10.40
C GLN A 27 -3.10 -25.07 -9.12
N LEU A 28 -1.82 -24.77 -9.14
CA LEU A 28 -1.17 -24.09 -8.01
C LEU A 28 -1.77 -22.70 -7.82
N VAL A 29 -2.05 -22.34 -6.58
CA VAL A 29 -2.39 -20.94 -6.27
C VAL A 29 -1.12 -20.14 -6.34
N ASN A 30 -0.99 -19.37 -7.40
CA ASN A 30 0.16 -18.53 -7.64
C ASN A 30 -0.24 -17.19 -8.28
N SER A 31 0.63 -16.21 -8.12
CA SER A 31 0.59 -14.94 -8.83
C SER A 31 1.92 -14.77 -9.55
N SER A 32 1.89 -14.53 -10.85
CA SER A 32 3.09 -14.37 -11.66
C SER A 32 3.20 -12.93 -12.13
N GLY A 33 4.17 -12.21 -11.59
CA GLY A 33 4.58 -10.91 -12.06
C GLY A 33 5.72 -10.99 -13.09
N ARG A 34 6.24 -9.84 -13.50
CA ARG A 34 7.35 -9.73 -14.45
C ARG A 34 8.62 -10.43 -13.92
N PHE A 35 8.98 -10.17 -12.68
CA PHE A 35 10.26 -10.59 -12.10
C PHE A 35 10.17 -11.84 -11.23
N CYS A 36 9.01 -12.15 -10.67
CA CYS A 36 8.85 -13.26 -9.74
C CYS A 36 7.56 -14.06 -9.96
N VAL A 37 7.53 -15.24 -9.35
CA VAL A 37 6.31 -16.04 -9.15
C VAL A 37 6.13 -16.22 -7.64
N ALA A 38 4.95 -15.89 -7.12
CA ALA A 38 4.56 -16.10 -5.74
C ALA A 38 3.62 -17.30 -5.64
N PHE A 39 3.94 -18.22 -4.74
CA PHE A 39 3.14 -19.41 -4.45
C PHE A 39 2.54 -19.31 -3.07
N ARG A 40 1.25 -19.64 -2.96
CA ARG A 40 0.59 -19.82 -1.67
C ARG A 40 0.90 -21.21 -1.14
N MET A 41 1.34 -21.29 0.08
CA MET A 41 1.85 -22.51 0.72
C MET A 41 1.14 -22.74 2.06
N GLU A 42 1.02 -24.03 2.45
CA GLU A 42 0.60 -24.37 3.81
C GLU A 42 1.79 -24.16 4.76
N GLY A 43 1.62 -23.35 5.79
CA GLY A 43 2.55 -23.21 6.90
C GLY A 43 2.04 -23.94 8.14
N THR A 44 2.85 -23.98 9.19
CA THR A 44 2.49 -24.66 10.45
C THR A 44 1.48 -23.91 11.30
N ARG A 45 1.45 -22.58 11.21
CA ARG A 45 0.55 -21.69 11.99
C ARG A 45 -0.31 -20.80 11.11
N SER A 46 0.23 -20.37 9.97
CA SER A 46 -0.43 -19.52 8.99
C SER A 46 -0.05 -19.99 7.58
N GLN A 47 -0.74 -19.49 6.58
CA GLN A 47 -0.34 -19.73 5.20
C GLN A 47 0.86 -18.85 4.87
N LEU A 48 1.70 -19.33 3.98
CA LEU A 48 2.93 -18.67 3.57
C LEU A 48 2.86 -18.25 2.10
N CYS A 49 3.54 -17.17 1.80
CA CYS A 49 3.88 -16.74 0.45
C CYS A 49 5.34 -17.12 0.20
N TYR A 50 5.58 -17.93 -0.82
CA TYR A 50 6.92 -18.26 -1.29
C TYR A 50 7.13 -17.60 -2.65
N ARG A 51 7.94 -16.52 -2.68
CA ARG A 51 8.26 -15.78 -3.90
C ARG A 51 9.60 -16.26 -4.44
N ILE A 52 9.64 -16.60 -5.72
CA ILE A 52 10.85 -17.05 -6.43
C ILE A 52 11.09 -16.09 -7.57
N TRP A 53 12.30 -15.53 -7.67
CA TRP A 53 12.65 -14.67 -8.78
C TRP A 53 12.96 -15.49 -10.04
N LYS A 54 12.51 -14.97 -11.18
CA LYS A 54 12.81 -15.51 -12.52
C LYS A 54 14.22 -15.13 -12.96
N GLU A 55 14.76 -14.05 -12.42
CA GLU A 55 16.06 -13.48 -12.72
C GLU A 55 16.76 -13.08 -11.43
N LEU A 56 18.09 -12.98 -11.47
CA LEU A 56 18.87 -12.51 -10.32
C LEU A 56 18.73 -11.00 -10.20
N ILE A 57 18.34 -10.53 -9.00
CA ILE A 57 18.36 -9.11 -8.66
C ILE A 57 19.79 -8.75 -8.24
N PRO A 58 20.41 -7.72 -8.83
CA PRO A 58 21.71 -7.25 -8.39
C PRO A 58 21.70 -6.92 -6.88
N ASP A 59 22.76 -7.30 -6.18
CA ASP A 59 22.94 -7.05 -4.74
C ASP A 59 21.79 -7.60 -3.85
N ALA A 60 21.04 -8.59 -4.34
CA ALA A 60 19.86 -9.12 -3.65
C ALA A 60 20.15 -9.49 -2.20
N VAL A 61 21.23 -10.22 -1.90
CA VAL A 61 21.57 -10.65 -0.55
C VAL A 61 21.72 -9.46 0.39
N GLN A 62 22.49 -8.44 -0.03
CA GLN A 62 22.73 -7.24 0.77
C GLN A 62 21.46 -6.39 0.91
N ARG A 63 20.71 -6.22 -0.18
CA ARG A 63 19.44 -5.48 -0.22
C ARG A 63 18.42 -6.08 0.74
N TYR A 64 18.15 -7.39 0.62
CA TYR A 64 17.15 -8.05 1.46
C TYR A 64 17.56 -8.17 2.93
N LYS A 65 18.86 -8.24 3.22
CA LYS A 65 19.35 -8.14 4.59
C LYS A 65 19.00 -6.79 5.21
N MET A 66 19.33 -5.68 4.54
CA MET A 66 19.02 -4.32 5.01
C MET A 66 17.51 -4.09 5.18
N ILE A 67 16.70 -4.53 4.18
CA ILE A 67 15.24 -4.43 4.24
C ILE A 67 14.70 -5.22 5.42
N GLY A 68 15.11 -6.48 5.58
CA GLY A 68 14.64 -7.34 6.68
C GLY A 68 14.99 -6.79 8.06
N GLU A 69 16.21 -6.27 8.23
CA GLU A 69 16.63 -5.64 9.48
C GLU A 69 15.83 -4.38 9.78
N ARG A 70 15.52 -3.55 8.77
CA ARG A 70 14.69 -2.35 8.93
C ARG A 70 13.25 -2.70 9.29
N ILE A 71 12.60 -3.61 8.57
CA ILE A 71 11.24 -4.08 8.85
C ILE A 71 11.16 -4.65 10.26
N SER A 72 12.10 -5.53 10.65
CA SER A 72 12.12 -6.12 11.99
C SER A 72 12.31 -5.09 13.10
N ARG A 73 13.10 -4.04 12.88
CA ARG A 73 13.35 -3.00 13.87
C ARG A 73 12.18 -2.04 14.03
N THR A 74 11.53 -1.67 12.92
CA THR A 74 10.44 -0.68 12.93
C THR A 74 9.12 -1.28 13.35
N GLN A 75 8.92 -2.58 13.14
CA GLN A 75 7.69 -3.32 13.44
C GLN A 75 6.43 -2.64 12.89
N LEU A 76 6.56 -1.97 11.73
CA LEU A 76 5.42 -1.36 11.07
C LEU A 76 4.47 -2.43 10.58
N GLU A 77 3.21 -2.31 10.94
CA GLU A 77 2.15 -3.28 10.59
C GLU A 77 1.90 -3.43 9.09
N TYR A 78 2.39 -2.48 8.29
CA TYR A 78 2.25 -2.52 6.82
C TYR A 78 3.05 -3.62 6.16
N PHE A 79 4.04 -4.18 6.84
CA PHE A 79 4.94 -5.21 6.31
C PHE A 79 4.78 -6.53 7.05
N SER A 80 4.90 -7.62 6.32
CA SER A 80 5.18 -8.93 6.90
C SER A 80 6.68 -9.15 7.02
N GLY A 81 7.12 -9.75 8.13
CA GLY A 81 8.47 -10.28 8.24
C GLY A 81 8.71 -11.32 7.14
N PHE A 82 9.93 -11.37 6.63
CA PHE A 82 10.31 -12.34 5.61
C PHE A 82 11.70 -12.93 5.86
N ARG A 83 11.96 -14.06 5.23
CA ARG A 83 13.28 -14.68 5.16
C ARG A 83 13.73 -14.76 3.71
N TYR A 84 14.89 -14.20 3.41
CA TYR A 84 15.54 -14.36 2.11
C TYR A 84 16.15 -15.76 2.00
N VAL A 85 15.95 -16.43 0.87
CA VAL A 85 16.43 -17.77 0.58
C VAL A 85 17.30 -17.73 -0.68
N PRO A 86 18.63 -17.75 -0.56
CA PRO A 86 19.54 -17.68 -1.71
C PRO A 86 19.35 -18.82 -2.72
N SER A 87 18.94 -19.99 -2.25
CA SER A 87 18.76 -21.20 -3.04
C SER A 87 17.31 -21.69 -2.96
N ALA A 88 16.36 -20.86 -3.36
CA ALA A 88 14.94 -21.15 -3.22
C ALA A 88 14.46 -22.26 -4.17
N LEU A 89 14.94 -22.29 -5.39
CA LEU A 89 14.54 -23.26 -6.41
C LEU A 89 15.72 -23.66 -7.29
N ARG A 90 15.84 -24.97 -7.56
CA ARG A 90 16.74 -25.48 -8.61
C ARG A 90 15.91 -25.86 -9.83
N MET A 91 16.25 -25.26 -10.96
CA MET A 91 15.62 -25.60 -12.24
C MET A 91 16.09 -26.96 -12.75
N LYS A 92 15.15 -27.79 -13.25
CA LYS A 92 15.49 -29.12 -13.79
C LYS A 92 16.12 -29.05 -15.18
N CYS A 93 15.82 -28.01 -15.96
CA CYS A 93 16.25 -27.90 -17.34
C CYS A 93 17.75 -27.62 -17.49
N ASP A 94 18.31 -26.79 -16.61
CA ASP A 94 19.70 -26.30 -16.71
C ASP A 94 20.48 -26.34 -15.39
N GLY A 95 19.82 -26.75 -14.29
CA GLY A 95 20.42 -26.82 -12.97
C GLY A 95 20.60 -25.45 -12.29
N SER A 96 20.13 -24.36 -12.90
CA SER A 96 20.23 -23.02 -12.34
C SER A 96 19.52 -22.94 -11.00
N ILE A 97 20.06 -22.09 -10.10
CA ILE A 97 19.52 -21.86 -8.76
C ILE A 97 18.93 -20.46 -8.73
N LEU A 98 17.66 -20.36 -8.37
CA LEU A 98 16.93 -19.12 -8.25
C LEU A 98 16.73 -18.79 -6.77
N PRO A 99 16.97 -17.54 -6.37
CA PRO A 99 16.68 -17.05 -5.02
C PRO A 99 15.19 -16.76 -4.85
N GLY A 100 14.78 -16.56 -3.59
CA GLY A 100 13.41 -16.21 -3.25
C GLY A 100 13.28 -15.65 -1.85
N ILE A 101 12.06 -15.37 -1.47
CA ILE A 101 11.70 -15.03 -0.10
C ILE A 101 10.51 -15.88 0.37
N VAL A 102 10.51 -16.17 1.67
CA VAL A 102 9.38 -16.76 2.38
C VAL A 102 8.85 -15.74 3.35
N MET A 103 7.56 -15.47 3.30
CA MET A 103 6.87 -14.53 4.17
C MET A 103 5.48 -15.06 4.52
N GLU A 104 4.79 -14.45 5.45
CA GLU A 104 3.39 -14.76 5.72
C GLU A 104 2.51 -14.38 4.52
N TRP A 105 1.52 -15.23 4.20
CA TRP A 105 0.50 -14.91 3.22
C TRP A 105 -0.47 -13.90 3.80
N ILE A 106 -0.60 -12.75 3.15
CA ILE A 106 -1.54 -11.71 3.55
C ILE A 106 -2.86 -11.95 2.82
N GLU A 107 -3.92 -12.18 3.57
CA GLU A 107 -5.28 -12.17 3.01
C GLU A 107 -5.72 -10.72 2.82
N GLY A 108 -6.15 -10.40 1.60
CA GLY A 108 -6.60 -9.06 1.27
C GLY A 108 -6.90 -8.90 -0.20
N LYS A 109 -7.60 -7.84 -0.54
CA LYS A 109 -7.82 -7.41 -1.93
C LYS A 109 -6.76 -6.39 -2.31
N LYS A 110 -6.35 -6.39 -3.56
CA LYS A 110 -5.57 -5.28 -4.12
C LYS A 110 -6.39 -4.00 -4.03
N LEU A 111 -5.73 -2.86 -3.95
CA LEU A 111 -6.40 -1.58 -3.76
C LEU A 111 -7.42 -1.28 -4.87
N ASP A 112 -7.11 -1.57 -6.13
CA ASP A 112 -8.04 -1.42 -7.25
C ASP A 112 -9.31 -2.26 -7.06
N ALA A 113 -9.16 -3.53 -6.73
CA ALA A 113 -10.29 -4.43 -6.47
C ALA A 113 -11.12 -3.97 -5.26
N PHE A 114 -10.47 -3.56 -4.17
CA PHE A 114 -11.16 -2.98 -3.01
C PHE A 114 -11.96 -1.73 -3.39
N MET A 115 -11.35 -0.82 -4.15
CA MET A 115 -12.00 0.42 -4.59
C MET A 115 -13.18 0.13 -5.53
N THR A 116 -13.05 -0.83 -6.43
CA THR A 116 -14.11 -1.17 -7.41
C THR A 116 -15.27 -1.92 -6.76
N GLU A 117 -14.97 -2.87 -5.85
CA GLU A 117 -15.97 -3.78 -5.31
C GLU A 117 -16.65 -3.26 -4.04
N GLU A 118 -15.93 -2.53 -3.20
CA GLU A 118 -16.40 -2.18 -1.85
C GLU A 118 -16.57 -0.67 -1.61
N TRP A 119 -15.75 0.17 -2.25
CA TRP A 119 -15.66 1.59 -1.91
C TRP A 119 -17.00 2.32 -1.91
N ALA A 120 -17.83 2.09 -2.92
CA ALA A 120 -19.16 2.72 -3.03
C ALA A 120 -20.12 2.31 -1.91
N THR A 121 -19.91 1.14 -1.30
CA THR A 121 -20.76 0.62 -0.21
C THR A 121 -20.33 1.12 1.17
N LEU A 122 -19.13 1.68 1.29
CA LEU A 122 -18.61 2.20 2.55
C LEU A 122 -19.35 3.50 2.93
N SER A 123 -19.51 3.71 4.23
CA SER A 123 -19.93 5.02 4.76
C SER A 123 -18.83 6.07 4.53
N ASP A 124 -19.20 7.34 4.53
CA ASP A 124 -18.24 8.44 4.41
C ASP A 124 -17.16 8.38 5.47
N VAL A 125 -17.52 7.98 6.69
CA VAL A 125 -16.59 7.77 7.80
C VAL A 125 -15.53 6.71 7.46
N GLN A 126 -15.97 5.58 6.93
CA GLN A 126 -15.06 4.48 6.58
C GLN A 126 -14.11 4.89 5.45
N ARG A 127 -14.61 5.56 4.43
CA ARG A 127 -13.79 6.12 3.34
C ARG A 127 -12.76 7.12 3.85
N LEU A 128 -13.18 8.04 4.72
CA LEU A 128 -12.27 9.01 5.33
C LEU A 128 -11.22 8.38 6.23
N THR A 129 -11.62 7.38 7.00
CA THR A 129 -10.70 6.61 7.83
C THR A 129 -9.62 5.95 6.97
N PHE A 130 -10.02 5.34 5.86
CA PHE A 130 -9.07 4.71 4.93
C PHE A 130 -8.12 5.74 4.32
N ILE A 131 -8.62 6.91 3.87
CA ILE A 131 -7.78 7.99 3.35
C ILE A 131 -6.77 8.44 4.40
N ARG A 132 -7.22 8.67 5.64
CA ARG A 132 -6.32 9.03 6.74
C ARG A 132 -5.26 7.97 6.98
N ASP A 133 -5.64 6.70 6.97
CA ASP A 133 -4.73 5.58 7.21
C ASP A 133 -3.68 5.46 6.11
N PHE A 134 -4.05 5.77 4.87
CA PHE A 134 -3.09 5.89 3.77
C PHE A 134 -2.07 7.02 4.03
N TYR A 135 -2.52 8.21 4.42
CA TYR A 135 -1.61 9.32 4.78
C TYR A 135 -0.71 8.95 5.96
N TYR A 136 -1.27 8.29 6.95
CA TYR A 136 -0.52 7.87 8.13
C TYR A 136 0.53 6.81 7.78
N MET A 137 0.20 5.87 6.90
CA MET A 137 1.18 4.93 6.33
C MET A 137 2.33 5.70 5.67
N CYS A 138 2.02 6.62 4.75
CA CYS A 138 3.04 7.43 4.08
C CYS A 138 3.95 8.16 5.09
N HIS A 139 3.35 8.74 6.14
CA HIS A 139 4.09 9.39 7.21
C HIS A 139 5.03 8.42 7.93
N LEU A 140 4.54 7.26 8.37
CA LEU A 140 5.35 6.30 9.09
C LEU A 140 6.47 5.70 8.25
N LEU A 141 6.23 5.43 6.97
CA LEU A 141 7.27 4.98 6.05
C LEU A 141 8.40 6.01 5.98
N ARG A 142 8.07 7.27 5.69
CA ARG A 142 9.07 8.34 5.59
C ARG A 142 9.81 8.59 6.91
N LYS A 143 9.10 8.64 8.03
CA LYS A 143 9.68 8.81 9.38
C LYS A 143 10.67 7.70 9.71
N ASN A 144 10.43 6.50 9.23
CA ASN A 144 11.29 5.35 9.42
C ASN A 144 12.31 5.14 8.29
N GLY A 145 12.48 6.11 7.40
CA GLY A 145 13.47 6.05 6.32
C GLY A 145 13.22 4.94 5.31
N ILE A 146 11.93 4.67 5.00
CA ILE A 146 11.51 3.64 4.07
C ILE A 146 10.75 4.30 2.91
N ALA A 147 11.08 3.90 1.67
CA ALA A 147 10.22 4.10 0.51
C ALA A 147 9.94 2.75 -0.14
N HIS A 148 8.73 2.55 -0.67
CA HIS A 148 8.36 1.30 -1.33
C HIS A 148 9.08 1.14 -2.68
N GLY A 149 9.26 2.25 -3.37
CA GLY A 149 9.96 2.31 -4.65
C GLY A 149 9.14 1.84 -5.86
N ASP A 150 8.05 1.10 -5.63
CA ASP A 150 7.07 0.69 -6.64
C ASP A 150 5.65 0.72 -6.04
N LEU A 151 5.30 1.82 -5.37
CA LEU A 151 3.99 1.97 -4.76
C LEU A 151 2.93 2.13 -5.86
N SER A 152 1.95 1.20 -5.86
CA SER A 152 0.86 1.15 -6.84
C SER A 152 -0.35 0.43 -6.25
N CYS A 153 -1.49 0.44 -6.95
CA CYS A 153 -2.67 -0.31 -6.51
C CYS A 153 -2.43 -1.82 -6.41
N MET A 154 -1.49 -2.35 -7.19
CA MET A 154 -1.12 -3.77 -7.18
C MET A 154 -0.34 -4.19 -5.94
N ASN A 155 0.41 -3.24 -5.34
CA ASN A 155 1.33 -3.49 -4.23
C ASN A 155 0.76 -3.05 -2.88
N ILE A 156 -0.48 -2.56 -2.88
CA ILE A 156 -1.26 -2.26 -1.68
C ILE A 156 -2.38 -3.30 -1.56
N LEU A 157 -2.36 -4.08 -0.49
CA LEU A 157 -3.46 -4.95 -0.11
C LEU A 157 -4.30 -4.31 0.99
N VAL A 158 -5.60 -4.51 0.90
CA VAL A 158 -6.58 -4.10 1.91
C VAL A 158 -7.16 -5.37 2.53
N THR A 159 -6.91 -5.58 3.82
CA THR A 159 -7.41 -6.75 4.55
C THR A 159 -8.93 -6.71 4.74
N PRO A 160 -9.57 -7.80 5.16
CA PRO A 160 -10.99 -7.78 5.52
C PRO A 160 -11.34 -6.75 6.61
N GLU A 161 -10.39 -6.45 7.51
CA GLU A 161 -10.49 -5.42 8.55
C GLU A 161 -10.25 -4.01 8.02
N ARG A 162 -9.90 -3.89 6.74
CA ARG A 162 -9.54 -2.65 6.01
C ARG A 162 -8.19 -2.06 6.41
N ASP A 163 -7.31 -2.88 6.98
CA ASP A 163 -5.93 -2.48 7.21
C ASP A 163 -5.15 -2.48 5.91
N ILE A 164 -4.25 -1.51 5.77
CA ILE A 164 -3.36 -1.42 4.61
C ILE A 164 -2.15 -2.32 4.85
N ARG A 165 -1.83 -3.15 3.86
CA ARG A 165 -0.63 -3.99 3.82
C ARG A 165 0.13 -3.74 2.53
N LEU A 166 1.44 -3.72 2.61
CA LEU A 166 2.33 -3.56 1.46
C LEU A 166 2.94 -4.90 1.09
N VAL A 167 3.03 -5.15 -0.20
CA VAL A 167 3.63 -6.36 -0.78
C VAL A 167 4.62 -5.96 -1.87
N ASP A 168 5.45 -6.91 -2.30
CA ASP A 168 6.46 -6.69 -3.33
C ASP A 168 7.62 -5.78 -2.90
N TYR A 169 8.51 -6.35 -2.06
CA TYR A 169 9.61 -5.60 -1.43
C TYR A 169 10.86 -5.43 -2.32
N ASP A 170 10.79 -5.83 -3.59
CA ASP A 170 11.96 -5.88 -4.48
C ASP A 170 12.56 -4.49 -4.73
N SER A 171 11.72 -3.46 -4.72
CA SER A 171 12.11 -2.06 -4.95
C SER A 171 12.25 -1.22 -3.69
N LEU A 172 12.05 -1.83 -2.50
CA LEU A 172 12.14 -1.06 -1.26
C LEU A 172 13.51 -0.38 -1.12
N PHE A 173 13.43 0.89 -0.76
CA PHE A 173 14.54 1.65 -0.23
C PHE A 173 14.46 1.69 1.30
N VAL A 174 15.60 1.53 1.96
CA VAL A 174 15.78 1.80 3.38
C VAL A 174 17.02 2.67 3.58
N SER A 175 16.98 3.57 4.57
CA SER A 175 18.03 4.59 4.75
C SER A 175 19.44 4.04 4.84
N GLU A 176 19.62 2.79 5.29
CA GLU A 176 20.91 2.11 5.35
C GLU A 176 21.53 1.86 3.98
N MET A 177 20.73 1.86 2.90
CA MET A 177 21.23 1.71 1.53
C MET A 177 22.05 2.93 1.07
N GLY A 178 21.74 4.11 1.62
CA GLY A 178 22.40 5.34 1.19
C GLY A 178 22.18 5.60 -0.30
N ARG A 179 23.25 6.01 -1.01
CA ARG A 179 23.23 6.27 -2.46
C ARG A 179 24.00 5.21 -3.25
N ASN A 180 23.91 3.96 -2.81
CA ASN A 180 24.72 2.87 -3.40
C ASN A 180 23.90 1.86 -4.19
N PHE A 181 22.56 1.95 -4.12
CA PHE A 181 21.67 1.01 -4.77
C PHE A 181 20.88 1.68 -5.88
N TYR A 182 20.72 0.94 -6.97
CA TYR A 182 19.88 1.34 -8.08
C TYR A 182 18.46 0.75 -7.93
N GLN A 183 17.50 1.43 -8.55
CA GLN A 183 16.13 0.92 -8.63
C GLN A 183 16.11 -0.39 -9.43
N THR A 184 15.30 -1.32 -8.98
CA THR A 184 15.13 -2.62 -9.65
C THR A 184 14.13 -2.56 -10.79
N THR A 185 13.23 -1.57 -10.77
CA THR A 185 12.18 -1.34 -11.78
C THR A 185 11.88 0.14 -11.94
N GLY A 186 11.37 0.54 -13.10
CA GLY A 186 10.78 1.87 -13.30
C GLY A 186 9.41 2.03 -12.65
N GLY A 187 8.84 0.94 -12.14
CA GLY A 187 7.52 0.89 -11.51
C GLY A 187 6.34 0.90 -12.50
N ALA A 188 5.13 0.92 -11.96
CA ALA A 188 3.89 0.92 -12.74
C ALA A 188 3.64 2.31 -13.38
N PRO A 189 3.51 2.43 -14.72
CA PRO A 189 3.50 3.72 -15.41
C PRO A 189 2.42 4.71 -14.97
N ALA A 190 1.24 4.24 -14.53
CA ALA A 190 0.19 5.12 -14.03
C ALA A 190 0.48 5.70 -12.63
N PHE A 191 1.51 5.21 -11.95
CA PHE A 191 1.87 5.59 -10.57
C PHE A 191 3.27 6.20 -10.46
N GLN A 192 4.03 6.24 -11.54
CA GLN A 192 5.41 6.70 -11.51
C GLN A 192 5.61 7.93 -12.37
N HIS A 193 6.51 8.79 -11.91
CA HIS A 193 6.92 9.94 -12.71
C HIS A 193 7.56 9.49 -14.02
N PRO A 194 7.27 10.15 -15.16
CA PRO A 194 7.84 9.77 -16.47
C PRO A 194 9.36 9.67 -16.51
N ASP A 195 10.08 10.48 -15.73
CA ASP A 195 11.54 10.38 -15.65
C ASP A 195 12.03 9.01 -15.19
N ARG A 196 11.23 8.32 -14.35
CA ARG A 196 11.56 6.96 -13.88
C ARG A 196 11.22 5.90 -14.93
N THR A 197 10.02 5.99 -15.50
CA THR A 197 9.53 4.98 -16.47
C THR A 197 10.25 5.05 -17.81
N ASN A 198 10.70 6.24 -18.21
CA ASN A 198 11.40 6.50 -19.46
C ASN A 198 12.92 6.58 -19.30
N ALA A 199 13.45 6.37 -18.10
CA ALA A 199 14.89 6.43 -17.87
C ALA A 199 15.64 5.36 -18.70
N SER A 200 16.63 5.78 -19.44
CA SER A 200 17.51 4.89 -20.23
C SER A 200 18.41 4.04 -19.32
N TYR A 201 18.60 4.47 -18.08
CA TYR A 201 19.43 3.80 -17.08
C TYR A 201 18.70 3.74 -15.74
N PRO A 202 18.91 2.69 -14.93
CA PRO A 202 18.36 2.63 -13.59
C PRO A 202 18.76 3.87 -12.76
N MET A 203 17.81 4.49 -12.11
CA MET A 203 18.06 5.60 -11.18
C MET A 203 18.51 5.06 -9.81
N LEU A 204 19.24 5.86 -9.04
CA LEU A 204 19.54 5.53 -7.66
C LEU A 204 18.25 5.52 -6.83
N THR A 205 18.14 4.55 -5.92
CA THR A 205 17.02 4.52 -4.98
C THR A 205 17.14 5.64 -3.95
N SER A 206 16.01 6.17 -3.53
CA SER A 206 15.92 7.24 -2.55
C SER A 206 14.64 7.21 -1.74
N LEU A 207 14.61 8.00 -0.67
CA LEU A 207 13.40 8.17 0.15
C LEU A 207 12.27 8.90 -0.59
N GLU A 208 12.62 9.57 -1.68
CA GLU A 208 11.70 10.35 -2.52
C GLU A 208 10.99 9.50 -3.58
N ASP A 209 11.37 8.24 -3.73
CA ASP A 209 10.86 7.35 -4.80
C ASP A 209 9.34 7.22 -4.81
N ASP A 210 8.70 7.32 -3.65
CA ASP A 210 7.23 7.20 -3.53
C ASP A 210 6.50 8.55 -3.62
N ASN A 211 7.18 9.68 -3.70
CA ASN A 211 6.50 10.98 -3.62
C ASN A 211 5.42 11.13 -4.70
N PHE A 212 5.72 10.72 -5.94
CA PHE A 212 4.77 10.84 -7.04
C PHE A 212 3.60 9.86 -6.89
N SER A 213 3.88 8.58 -6.63
CA SER A 213 2.86 7.55 -6.47
C SER A 213 1.93 7.85 -5.29
N GLN A 214 2.45 8.37 -4.18
CA GLN A 214 1.63 8.80 -3.05
C GLN A 214 0.66 9.92 -3.43
N LEU A 215 1.10 10.91 -4.23
CA LEU A 215 0.21 11.97 -4.72
C LEU A 215 -0.87 11.43 -5.64
N VAL A 216 -0.51 10.55 -6.58
CA VAL A 216 -1.47 9.92 -7.50
C VAL A 216 -2.53 9.12 -6.74
N ILE A 217 -2.12 8.28 -5.79
CA ILE A 217 -3.04 7.47 -4.99
C ILE A 217 -3.91 8.36 -4.09
N ALA A 218 -3.32 9.35 -3.40
CA ALA A 218 -4.07 10.26 -2.54
C ALA A 218 -5.16 11.01 -3.32
N LEU A 219 -4.83 11.52 -4.53
CA LEU A 219 -5.80 12.21 -5.38
C LEU A 219 -6.89 11.24 -5.86
N SER A 220 -6.53 10.01 -6.22
CA SER A 220 -7.51 8.98 -6.61
C SER A 220 -8.49 8.68 -5.48
N LEU A 221 -8.00 8.58 -4.24
CA LEU A 221 -8.83 8.36 -3.06
C LEU A 221 -9.77 9.55 -2.78
N TRP A 222 -9.28 10.80 -2.91
CA TRP A 222 -10.09 11.99 -2.68
C TRP A 222 -11.19 12.17 -3.73
N VAL A 223 -10.87 11.97 -5.01
CA VAL A 223 -11.88 12.05 -6.08
C VAL A 223 -12.94 10.97 -5.87
N ALA A 224 -12.51 9.73 -5.58
CA ALA A 224 -13.42 8.63 -5.29
C ALA A 224 -14.24 8.82 -3.99
N TYR A 225 -13.76 9.60 -3.03
CA TYR A 225 -14.55 9.97 -1.86
C TYR A 225 -15.76 10.82 -2.24
N PHE A 226 -15.55 11.83 -3.07
CA PHE A 226 -16.62 12.74 -3.50
C PHE A 226 -17.50 12.20 -4.63
N ASP A 227 -16.93 11.31 -5.45
CA ASP A 227 -17.62 10.65 -6.55
C ASP A 227 -17.21 9.16 -6.62
N PRO A 228 -17.88 8.28 -5.85
CA PRO A 228 -17.56 6.87 -5.87
C PRO A 228 -17.70 6.19 -7.24
N SER A 229 -18.45 6.78 -8.18
CA SER A 229 -18.64 6.16 -9.49
C SER A 229 -17.36 6.07 -10.32
N VAL A 230 -16.36 6.91 -10.04
CA VAL A 230 -15.08 6.88 -10.77
C VAL A 230 -14.34 5.56 -10.57
N THR A 231 -14.58 4.86 -9.45
CA THR A 231 -13.92 3.59 -9.15
C THR A 231 -14.28 2.46 -10.11
N GLN A 232 -15.39 2.59 -10.85
CA GLN A 232 -15.79 1.61 -11.86
C GLN A 232 -14.81 1.50 -13.04
N ASN A 233 -13.91 2.49 -13.17
CA ASN A 233 -12.89 2.53 -14.22
C ASN A 233 -11.49 2.15 -13.70
N TYR A 234 -11.38 1.71 -12.43
CA TYR A 234 -10.11 1.28 -11.84
C TYR A 234 -9.85 -0.18 -12.20
N ASP A 235 -8.60 -0.49 -12.42
CA ASP A 235 -8.14 -1.85 -12.68
C ASP A 235 -6.71 -2.07 -12.13
N ASP A 236 -6.14 -3.23 -12.40
CA ASP A 236 -4.81 -3.59 -11.92
C ASP A 236 -3.66 -2.77 -12.51
N SER A 237 -3.93 -1.94 -13.52
CA SER A 237 -2.92 -1.07 -14.15
C SER A 237 -3.04 0.39 -13.73
N ASN A 238 -4.20 0.82 -13.26
CA ASN A 238 -4.47 2.22 -12.94
C ASN A 238 -5.58 2.41 -11.88
N LEU A 239 -5.54 3.55 -11.22
CA LEU A 239 -6.68 4.12 -10.50
C LEU A 239 -7.27 5.26 -11.35
N LEU A 240 -7.26 6.49 -10.82
CA LEU A 240 -7.85 7.65 -11.49
C LEU A 240 -7.21 7.98 -12.83
N PHE A 241 -5.89 7.79 -12.95
CA PHE A 241 -5.09 8.15 -14.12
C PHE A 241 -4.67 6.94 -14.92
N LEU A 242 -4.73 7.04 -16.24
CA LEU A 242 -4.10 6.10 -17.15
C LEU A 242 -2.62 6.44 -17.35
N PRO A 243 -1.78 5.50 -17.80
CA PRO A 243 -0.39 5.78 -18.14
C PRO A 243 -0.21 6.97 -19.09
N GLY A 244 -1.08 7.10 -20.11
CA GLY A 244 -1.07 8.21 -21.06
C GLY A 244 -1.36 9.57 -20.43
N ASP A 245 -2.19 9.63 -19.38
CA ASP A 245 -2.46 10.85 -18.63
C ASP A 245 -1.21 11.34 -17.89
N ILE A 246 -0.37 10.39 -17.43
CA ILE A 246 0.88 10.65 -16.70
C ILE A 246 2.03 10.98 -17.66
N SER A 247 2.11 10.31 -18.84
CA SER A 247 3.18 10.54 -19.81
C SER A 247 3.08 11.87 -20.54
N GLY A 248 2.02 12.62 -20.31
CA GLY A 248 1.83 13.94 -20.95
C GLY A 248 1.23 13.89 -22.34
N GLU A 249 0.62 12.78 -22.74
CA GLU A 249 -0.31 12.70 -23.85
C GLU A 249 -1.55 13.53 -23.51
N THR A 250 -1.31 14.84 -23.40
CA THR A 250 -2.31 15.82 -22.98
C THR A 250 -3.43 15.92 -24.00
N GLY A 251 -4.66 15.99 -23.52
CA GLY A 251 -5.80 16.31 -24.34
C GLY A 251 -6.80 15.18 -24.50
N SER A 252 -6.70 14.07 -23.76
CA SER A 252 -7.75 13.07 -23.78
C SER A 252 -9.08 13.70 -23.34
N GLU A 253 -10.14 13.45 -24.09
CA GLU A 253 -11.48 13.88 -23.71
C GLU A 253 -11.86 13.36 -22.31
N ARG A 254 -11.43 12.13 -22.00
CA ARG A 254 -11.60 11.50 -20.70
C ARG A 254 -11.00 12.35 -19.55
N LEU A 255 -9.78 12.81 -19.68
CA LEU A 255 -9.11 13.61 -18.63
C LEU A 255 -9.77 14.97 -18.46
N ARG A 256 -10.22 15.58 -19.56
CA ARG A 256 -11.01 16.83 -19.50
C ARG A 256 -12.32 16.63 -18.77
N ASN A 257 -13.09 15.61 -19.12
CA ASN A 257 -14.36 15.29 -18.48
C ASN A 257 -14.16 14.97 -16.99
N LEU A 258 -13.08 14.26 -16.63
CA LEU A 258 -12.73 14.00 -15.25
C LEU A 258 -12.48 15.30 -14.47
N LYS A 259 -11.67 16.21 -15.02
CA LYS A 259 -11.37 17.52 -14.41
C LYS A 259 -12.60 18.40 -14.26
N ASP A 260 -13.57 18.26 -15.14
CA ASP A 260 -14.83 18.98 -15.10
C ASP A 260 -15.86 18.36 -14.16
N SER A 261 -15.64 17.15 -13.69
CA SER A 261 -16.55 16.46 -12.75
C SER A 261 -16.64 17.16 -11.39
N ASP A 262 -17.78 17.00 -10.73
CA ASP A 262 -18.00 17.52 -9.38
C ASP A 262 -17.05 16.86 -8.37
N GLY A 263 -16.79 15.56 -8.51
CA GLY A 263 -15.86 14.82 -7.67
C GLY A 263 -14.45 15.42 -7.69
N TRP A 264 -13.94 15.71 -8.91
CA TRP A 264 -12.64 16.36 -9.07
C TRP A 264 -12.59 17.76 -8.45
N LYS A 265 -13.58 18.62 -8.78
CA LYS A 265 -13.65 20.00 -8.27
C LYS A 265 -13.72 20.06 -6.75
N ARG A 266 -14.44 19.12 -6.14
CA ARG A 266 -14.51 19.01 -4.67
C ARG A 266 -13.21 18.49 -4.08
N ALA A 267 -12.60 17.48 -4.67
CA ALA A 267 -11.29 16.97 -4.27
C ALA A 267 -10.22 18.06 -4.37
N GLU A 268 -10.19 18.81 -5.46
CA GLU A 268 -9.28 19.94 -5.66
C GLU A 268 -9.45 21.02 -4.58
N LYS A 269 -10.69 21.36 -4.23
CA LYS A 269 -10.99 22.33 -3.17
C LYS A 269 -10.49 21.88 -1.80
N VAL A 270 -10.64 20.61 -1.46
CA VAL A 270 -10.08 20.02 -0.22
C VAL A 270 -8.57 20.03 -0.28
N ALA A 271 -8.03 19.56 -1.35
CA ALA A 271 -6.60 19.41 -1.50
C ALA A 271 -5.84 20.73 -1.64
N THR A 272 -6.50 21.80 -2.08
CA THR A 272 -5.92 23.16 -2.04
C THR A 272 -5.55 23.55 -0.62
N LYS A 273 -6.28 23.05 0.40
CA LYS A 273 -5.92 23.25 1.82
C LYS A 273 -4.65 22.50 2.21
N PHE A 274 -4.33 21.40 1.54
CA PHE A 274 -3.12 20.62 1.78
C PHE A 274 -1.97 20.98 0.83
N GLY A 275 -2.19 21.83 -0.16
CA GLY A 275 -1.15 22.44 -1.01
C GLY A 275 -0.52 21.54 -2.07
N HIS A 276 -0.87 20.24 -2.16
CA HIS A 276 -0.17 19.29 -3.04
C HIS A 276 -0.85 19.04 -4.40
N ILE A 277 -2.16 19.20 -4.53
CA ILE A 277 -2.84 18.96 -5.80
C ILE A 277 -2.48 19.95 -6.90
N PRO A 278 -2.31 21.26 -6.66
CA PRO A 278 -1.86 22.15 -7.72
C PRO A 278 -0.54 21.70 -8.36
N ILE A 279 0.34 21.06 -7.59
CA ILE A 279 1.62 20.56 -8.08
C ILE A 279 1.42 19.28 -8.92
N LEU A 280 0.57 18.35 -8.46
CA LEU A 280 0.23 17.15 -9.20
C LEU A 280 -0.48 17.50 -10.52
N MET A 281 -1.45 18.41 -10.48
CA MET A 281 -2.14 18.87 -11.68
C MET A 281 -1.20 19.53 -12.69
N LYS A 282 -0.30 20.40 -12.23
CA LYS A 282 0.73 20.99 -13.10
C LYS A 282 1.69 19.94 -13.65
N GLY A 283 2.03 18.92 -12.84
CA GLY A 283 2.81 17.79 -13.29
C GLY A 283 2.13 17.01 -14.41
N LEU A 284 0.81 16.75 -14.28
CA LEU A 284 -0.01 16.10 -15.30
C LEU A 284 -0.20 16.97 -16.58
N GLU A 285 -0.21 18.29 -16.44
CA GLU A 285 -0.39 19.19 -17.58
C GLU A 285 0.88 19.45 -18.38
N SER A 286 2.03 19.44 -17.75
CA SER A 286 3.28 19.87 -18.39
C SER A 286 4.45 18.94 -18.22
N ILE A 287 4.44 18.03 -17.26
CA ILE A 287 5.58 17.18 -16.85
C ILE A 287 6.89 18.01 -16.74
N GLN A 288 6.75 19.26 -16.34
CA GLN A 288 7.87 20.22 -16.28
C GLN A 288 8.73 20.02 -15.03
N TYR A 289 8.29 19.16 -14.09
CA TYR A 289 9.04 18.88 -12.88
C TYR A 289 9.87 17.63 -13.08
N SER A 290 11.16 17.70 -12.74
CA SER A 290 11.92 16.45 -12.61
C SER A 290 11.41 15.63 -11.42
N VAL A 291 11.62 14.33 -11.44
CA VAL A 291 11.20 13.42 -10.35
C VAL A 291 11.65 13.90 -8.96
N ASN A 292 12.83 14.51 -8.88
CA ASN A 292 13.39 15.03 -7.62
C ASN A 292 12.71 16.30 -7.09
N GLN A 293 11.87 16.94 -7.89
CA GLN A 293 11.14 18.16 -7.52
C GLN A 293 9.73 17.86 -7.05
N VAL A 294 9.26 16.61 -7.20
CA VAL A 294 7.95 16.20 -6.71
C VAL A 294 7.96 16.22 -5.17
N PRO A 295 7.14 17.08 -4.54
CA PRO A 295 7.14 17.18 -3.09
C PRO A 295 6.52 15.94 -2.45
N SER A 296 6.97 15.61 -1.26
CA SER A 296 6.29 14.63 -0.44
C SER A 296 4.86 15.07 -0.14
N LEU A 297 3.92 14.13 -0.18
CA LEU A 297 2.55 14.30 0.29
C LEU A 297 2.49 14.94 1.68
N LEU A 298 3.49 14.65 2.51
CA LEU A 298 3.57 15.07 3.91
C LEU A 298 4.15 16.48 4.10
N LYS A 299 4.63 17.13 3.04
CA LYS A 299 5.10 18.53 3.14
C LYS A 299 3.99 19.48 3.56
N PHE A 300 2.75 19.13 3.25
CA PHE A 300 1.57 19.98 3.42
C PHE A 300 0.60 19.48 4.48
N VAL A 301 0.82 18.26 4.97
CA VAL A 301 0.00 17.60 6.00
C VAL A 301 0.94 17.12 7.09
N ASN A 302 1.00 17.86 8.19
CA ASN A 302 1.83 17.44 9.32
C ASN A 302 1.22 16.25 10.09
N GLU A 303 2.04 15.60 10.92
CA GLU A 303 1.61 14.46 11.74
C GLU A 303 0.40 14.82 12.61
N GLU A 304 0.40 16.02 13.22
CA GLU A 304 -0.69 16.48 14.08
C GLU A 304 -2.03 16.53 13.34
N VAL A 305 -2.05 16.95 12.09
CA VAL A 305 -3.27 16.96 11.27
C VAL A 305 -3.72 15.54 10.91
N ILE A 306 -2.78 14.66 10.51
CA ILE A 306 -3.11 13.27 10.13
C ILE A 306 -3.67 12.52 11.33
N ILE A 307 -3.06 12.71 12.50
CA ILE A 307 -3.48 12.06 13.72
C ILE A 307 -4.60 12.81 14.48
N SER A 308 -4.96 14.08 14.19
CA SER A 308 -5.99 14.83 14.93
C SER A 308 -7.42 14.62 14.43
N ALA A 309 -8.42 14.84 15.28
CA ALA A 309 -9.81 14.93 14.85
C ALA A 309 -10.01 16.03 13.77
N ASP A 310 -9.05 16.94 13.64
CA ASP A 310 -9.06 18.01 12.65
C ASP A 310 -8.94 17.51 11.21
N PHE A 311 -8.39 16.30 10.98
CA PHE A 311 -8.45 15.67 9.67
C PHE A 311 -9.91 15.52 9.18
N TYR A 312 -10.82 15.19 10.07
CA TYR A 312 -12.26 15.11 9.79
C TYR A 312 -12.92 16.49 9.73
N ARG A 313 -12.51 17.45 10.56
CA ARG A 313 -13.02 18.83 10.54
C ARG A 313 -12.63 19.61 9.29
N LEU A 314 -11.55 19.22 8.62
CA LEU A 314 -11.20 19.79 7.32
C LEU A 314 -12.26 19.55 6.26
N LEU A 315 -13.10 18.55 6.45
CA LEU A 315 -14.23 18.23 5.59
C LEU A 315 -15.51 18.96 6.02
N ASP A 316 -15.73 19.17 7.31
CA ASP A 316 -16.90 19.90 7.84
C ASP A 316 -17.03 21.33 7.29
N SER A 317 -15.92 21.94 6.92
CA SER A 317 -15.96 23.24 6.25
C SER A 317 -16.37 23.18 4.78
N ALA A 318 -16.48 21.97 4.19
CA ALA A 318 -16.87 21.75 2.80
C ALA A 318 -18.29 21.12 2.65
N ASP A 319 -18.69 20.25 3.60
CA ASP A 319 -20.01 19.60 3.62
C ASP A 319 -20.47 19.38 5.07
N ARG A 320 -21.59 19.96 5.46
CA ARG A 320 -22.13 19.99 6.83
C ARG A 320 -22.67 18.64 7.38
N ASN A 321 -22.39 17.52 6.76
CA ASN A 321 -23.01 16.22 7.10
C ASN A 321 -22.14 15.29 7.96
N VAL A 322 -20.95 15.69 8.45
CA VAL A 322 -20.07 14.84 9.27
C VAL A 322 -20.21 15.11 10.78
N SER A 323 -21.36 15.57 11.22
CA SER A 323 -21.56 16.13 12.59
C SER A 323 -21.73 15.13 13.74
N SER A 324 -21.49 13.82 13.58
CA SER A 324 -21.75 12.84 14.65
C SER A 324 -20.68 11.79 14.91
N MET A 325 -19.41 12.05 14.57
CA MET A 325 -18.35 11.10 14.86
C MET A 325 -17.82 11.25 16.28
N GLN A 326 -18.12 10.29 17.14
CA GLN A 326 -17.47 10.19 18.45
C GLN A 326 -16.36 9.14 18.44
N PRO A 327 -15.19 9.43 18.98
CA PRO A 327 -14.12 8.45 19.12
C PRO A 327 -14.51 7.38 20.13
N VAL A 328 -14.10 6.13 19.87
CA VAL A 328 -14.34 5.00 20.80
C VAL A 328 -13.64 5.29 22.12
N PRO A 329 -14.36 5.22 23.25
CA PRO A 329 -13.78 5.57 24.56
C PRO A 329 -12.79 4.55 25.12
N TYR A 330 -12.69 3.35 24.53
CA TYR A 330 -11.83 2.26 24.99
C TYR A 330 -11.03 1.67 23.83
N CYS A 331 -9.81 1.21 24.12
CA CYS A 331 -9.01 0.46 23.18
C CYS A 331 -9.66 -0.89 22.84
N THR A 332 -9.84 -1.18 21.56
CA THR A 332 -10.47 -2.43 21.12
C THR A 332 -9.57 -3.66 21.31
N ALA A 333 -8.27 -3.47 21.46
CA ALA A 333 -7.30 -4.55 21.66
C ALA A 333 -7.07 -4.90 23.13
N CYS A 334 -6.94 -3.92 24.03
CA CYS A 334 -6.58 -4.18 25.43
C CYS A 334 -7.61 -3.66 26.46
N GLY A 335 -8.71 -3.02 26.02
CA GLY A 335 -9.76 -2.50 26.91
C GLY A 335 -9.40 -1.22 27.68
N GLN A 336 -8.17 -0.69 27.52
CA GLN A 336 -7.75 0.54 28.20
C GLN A 336 -8.64 1.70 27.77
N LYS A 337 -9.13 2.46 28.76
CA LYS A 337 -9.89 3.69 28.50
C LYS A 337 -8.95 4.78 27.99
N PHE A 338 -9.36 5.48 26.94
CA PHE A 338 -8.66 6.68 26.48
C PHE A 338 -8.94 7.83 27.44
N GLU A 339 -7.88 8.49 27.93
CA GLU A 339 -7.98 9.55 28.91
C GLU A 339 -8.57 10.84 28.35
N ASN A 340 -8.38 11.06 27.04
CA ASN A 340 -9.07 12.12 26.33
C ASN A 340 -9.36 11.71 24.86
N ASP A 341 -10.14 12.52 24.15
CA ASP A 341 -10.55 12.25 22.78
C ASP A 341 -9.46 12.56 21.74
N GLU A 342 -8.37 13.13 22.15
CA GLU A 342 -7.24 13.45 21.30
C GLU A 342 -6.27 12.29 21.12
N PHE A 343 -6.28 11.29 22.02
CA PHE A 343 -5.44 10.10 21.88
C PHE A 343 -5.94 9.18 20.79
N LYS A 344 -5.09 8.86 19.87
CA LYS A 344 -5.39 8.03 18.69
C LYS A 344 -4.74 6.67 18.72
N PHE A 345 -3.80 6.52 19.61
CA PHE A 345 -3.22 5.25 19.94
C PHE A 345 -3.40 4.98 21.41
N CYS A 346 -3.63 3.74 21.73
CA CYS A 346 -3.68 3.31 23.12
C CYS A 346 -2.30 3.50 23.76
N THR A 347 -2.24 4.27 24.83
CA THR A 347 -0.99 4.50 25.58
C THR A 347 -0.45 3.24 26.25
N ALA A 348 -1.32 2.22 26.46
CA ALA A 348 -0.94 0.96 27.08
C ALA A 348 -0.40 -0.08 26.08
N CYS A 349 -0.97 -0.18 24.87
CA CYS A 349 -0.60 -1.25 23.91
C CYS A 349 -0.25 -0.75 22.52
N GLY A 350 -0.29 0.55 22.27
CA GLY A 350 0.03 1.16 20.97
C GLY A 350 -1.01 0.92 19.87
N THR A 351 -2.11 0.22 20.16
CA THR A 351 -3.16 -0.04 19.16
C THR A 351 -3.86 1.26 18.78
N LYS A 352 -4.06 1.45 17.49
CA LYS A 352 -4.78 2.57 16.91
C LYS A 352 -6.22 2.65 17.41
N ARG A 353 -6.67 3.82 17.78
CA ARG A 353 -8.06 4.06 18.18
C ARG A 353 -8.95 4.11 16.95
N HIS A 354 -9.99 3.32 16.92
CA HIS A 354 -10.99 3.35 15.87
C HIS A 354 -12.08 4.39 16.19
N THR A 355 -12.61 5.04 15.17
CA THR A 355 -13.78 5.90 15.28
C THR A 355 -14.95 5.20 14.61
N TYR A 356 -16.06 5.02 15.32
CA TYR A 356 -17.26 4.43 14.76
C TYR A 356 -18.44 5.41 14.88
N THR A 357 -19.36 5.31 13.93
CA THR A 357 -20.69 5.89 14.13
C THR A 357 -21.42 5.08 15.21
N VAL A 358 -21.83 5.71 16.29
CA VAL A 358 -22.63 5.05 17.32
C VAL A 358 -24.01 4.78 16.74
N SER A 359 -24.23 3.54 16.26
CA SER A 359 -25.56 3.02 16.23
C SER A 359 -25.92 2.59 17.67
N SER A 360 -27.12 2.89 18.13
CA SER A 360 -27.57 2.74 19.51
C SER A 360 -27.66 1.28 20.03
N SER A 361 -26.88 0.35 19.45
CA SER A 361 -26.93 -1.09 19.75
C SER A 361 -25.58 -1.74 20.08
N PHE A 362 -24.52 -0.99 20.33
CA PHE A 362 -23.22 -1.60 20.67
C PHE A 362 -23.05 -1.73 22.18
N ILE A 363 -23.20 -2.96 22.69
CA ILE A 363 -22.81 -3.38 24.05
C ILE A 363 -21.36 -3.85 23.96
N PRO A 364 -20.40 -3.22 24.66
CA PRO A 364 -19.03 -3.69 24.68
C PRO A 364 -18.91 -5.05 25.35
N TYR A 365 -18.24 -5.99 24.67
CA TYR A 365 -17.91 -7.32 25.21
C TYR A 365 -16.98 -7.13 26.42
N ARG A 366 -17.45 -7.51 27.61
CA ARG A 366 -16.60 -7.64 28.80
C ARG A 366 -15.84 -8.95 28.70
N HIS A 367 -14.53 -8.91 28.66
CA HIS A 367 -13.71 -10.05 29.02
C HIS A 367 -13.86 -10.28 30.53
N GLU A 368 -14.58 -11.30 30.91
CA GLU A 368 -14.50 -11.84 32.26
C GLU A 368 -13.12 -12.48 32.42
N GLN A 369 -12.31 -11.88 33.31
CA GLN A 369 -11.13 -12.54 33.83
C GLN A 369 -11.60 -13.67 34.75
N SER A 370 -11.45 -14.92 34.31
CA SER A 370 -11.49 -16.07 35.18
C SER A 370 -10.15 -16.16 35.92
N MET A 371 -10.25 -16.17 37.23
CA MET A 371 -9.16 -16.46 38.20
C MET A 371 -8.46 -17.80 37.92
#